data_4624e807a6d664847f8db73154246d08
#
_entry.id   4624e807a6d664847f8db73154246d08
#
_cell.length_a   1.000
_cell.length_b   1.000
_cell.length_c   1.000
_cell.angle_alpha   90.00
_cell.angle_beta   90.00
_cell.angle_gamma   90.00
#
_symmetry.space_group_name_H-M   'P 1'
#
loop_
_entity.id
_entity.type
_entity.pdbx_description
1 polymer ?
#
loop_
_entity_poly.entity_id
_entity_poly.type
_entity_poly.pdbx_seq_one_letter_code
_entity_poly.pdbx_strand_id
1 'polypeptide(L)'
;ISFPEKMEWYFGLLDEAARFCIGVEPSSTVGHMPNLYCGAAILLLLFLYLLNRRIRIGAKIPRLLLVAFFFVSFANNKLDFIWHGFHFPDGLPARQTFLFAFLLLTLGYEAVREERGNSIFKILFAFLLAELVLVLCFRFTDLEQVTPEQMLLTGLLILGYALLLLFYRRK
;
A
#
# COMPACT_ATOMS: atom_id res chain seq x y z
N ILE A 1 13.66 20.43 21.46
CA ILE A 1 13.09 19.11 21.10
C ILE A 1 14.26 18.19 20.83
N SER A 2 14.42 17.13 21.62
CA SER A 2 15.52 16.15 21.48
C SER A 2 15.10 15.02 20.53
N PHE A 3 16.09 14.45 19.82
CA PHE A 3 15.87 13.25 19.00
C PHE A 3 15.38 12.08 19.88
N PRO A 4 14.42 11.25 19.42
CA PRO A 4 13.93 10.13 20.20
C PRO A 4 15.05 9.14 20.58
N GLU A 5 15.26 8.91 21.86
CA GLU A 5 16.30 8.01 22.36
C GLU A 5 16.00 6.56 22.01
N LYS A 6 14.75 6.12 22.28
CA LYS A 6 14.30 4.76 21.99
C LYS A 6 13.58 4.70 20.64
N MET A 7 13.75 3.58 19.95
CA MET A 7 13.00 3.26 18.75
C MET A 7 11.66 2.64 19.16
N GLU A 8 10.56 3.25 18.73
CA GLU A 8 9.21 2.80 19.01
C GLU A 8 8.43 2.65 17.72
N TRP A 9 7.48 1.70 17.73
CA TRP A 9 6.56 1.46 16.63
C TRP A 9 5.17 1.91 17.06
N TYR A 10 4.54 2.76 16.28
CA TYR A 10 3.21 3.29 16.57
C TYR A 10 2.12 2.24 16.34
N PHE A 11 2.30 1.37 15.34
CA PHE A 11 1.34 0.35 14.92
C PHE A 11 2.04 -0.78 14.17
N GLY A 12 1.32 -1.89 13.93
CA GLY A 12 1.78 -3.02 13.15
C GLY A 12 1.72 -2.76 11.64
N LEU A 13 2.55 -3.47 10.87
CA LEU A 13 2.56 -3.35 9.41
C LEU A 13 1.25 -3.80 8.75
N LEU A 14 0.50 -4.72 9.37
CA LEU A 14 -0.80 -5.12 8.86
C LEU A 14 -1.88 -4.06 9.14
N ASP A 15 -1.80 -3.35 10.28
CA ASP A 15 -2.69 -2.23 10.57
C ASP A 15 -2.51 -1.13 9.54
N GLU A 16 -1.27 -0.86 9.15
CA GLU A 16 -0.93 0.06 8.07
C GLU A 16 -1.46 -0.44 6.72
N ALA A 17 -1.27 -1.72 6.39
CA ALA A 17 -1.78 -2.30 5.15
C ALA A 17 -3.31 -2.24 5.05
N ALA A 18 -4.04 -2.33 6.17
CA ALA A 18 -5.49 -2.18 6.19
C ALA A 18 -5.95 -0.78 5.75
N ARG A 19 -5.08 0.24 5.82
CA ARG A 19 -5.36 1.61 5.34
C ARG A 19 -5.45 1.73 3.82
N PHE A 20 -5.16 0.68 3.06
CA PHE A 20 -5.45 0.60 1.62
C PHE A 20 -6.92 0.30 1.31
N CYS A 21 -7.73 -0.04 2.30
CA CYS A 21 -9.16 -0.30 2.09
C CYS A 21 -9.93 0.97 1.75
N ILE A 22 -10.98 0.80 0.93
CA ILE A 22 -11.87 1.90 0.57
C ILE A 22 -12.71 2.36 1.76
N GLY A 23 -13.00 3.66 1.84
CA GLY A 23 -13.89 4.21 2.87
C GLY A 23 -13.29 4.30 4.27
N VAL A 24 -12.00 4.01 4.44
CA VAL A 24 -11.30 4.19 5.72
C VAL A 24 -11.22 5.68 6.03
N GLU A 25 -11.65 6.06 7.24
CA GLU A 25 -11.65 7.46 7.66
C GLU A 25 -10.23 8.04 7.67
N PRO A 26 -10.03 9.25 7.12
CA PRO A 26 -8.74 9.92 7.17
C PRO A 26 -8.29 10.17 8.60
N SER A 27 -7.07 9.80 8.93
CA SER A 27 -6.46 10.18 10.20
C SER A 27 -6.04 11.65 10.15
N SER A 28 -6.67 12.46 10.97
CA SER A 28 -6.38 13.90 11.09
C SER A 28 -5.78 14.28 12.44
N THR A 29 -5.70 13.31 13.37
CA THR A 29 -5.30 13.52 14.75
C THR A 29 -4.11 12.63 15.14
N VAL A 30 -3.79 12.64 16.41
CA VAL A 30 -2.58 12.10 17.06
C VAL A 30 -2.31 10.60 16.85
N GLY A 31 -3.17 9.88 16.14
CA GLY A 31 -3.04 8.43 15.93
C GLY A 31 -1.93 7.97 14.99
N HIS A 32 -1.09 8.87 14.48
CA HIS A 32 0.05 8.60 13.58
C HIS A 32 -0.24 7.73 12.33
N MET A 33 -1.47 7.27 12.14
CA MET A 33 -1.84 6.41 11.01
C MET A 33 -1.75 7.14 9.66
N PRO A 34 -1.07 6.56 8.66
CA PRO A 34 -0.96 7.17 7.34
C PRO A 34 -2.25 7.05 6.54
N ASN A 35 -2.53 8.01 5.67
CA ASN A 35 -3.65 7.98 4.73
C ASN A 35 -3.20 7.36 3.40
N LEU A 36 -3.21 6.04 3.30
CA LEU A 36 -2.60 5.29 2.20
C LEU A 36 -3.52 5.03 1.01
N TYR A 37 -4.84 5.21 1.16
CA TYR A 37 -5.76 4.89 0.08
C TYR A 37 -5.49 5.74 -1.16
N CYS A 38 -5.08 5.10 -2.23
CA CYS A 38 -4.86 5.71 -3.55
C CYS A 38 -5.55 4.92 -4.67
N GLY A 39 -6.59 4.16 -4.32
CA GLY A 39 -7.42 3.36 -5.22
C GLY A 39 -7.34 1.87 -4.94
N ALA A 40 -8.48 1.17 -4.97
CA ALA A 40 -8.57 -0.27 -4.65
C ALA A 40 -7.70 -1.15 -5.57
N ALA A 41 -7.47 -0.72 -6.82
CA ALA A 41 -6.64 -1.47 -7.77
C ALA A 41 -5.15 -1.54 -7.38
N ILE A 42 -4.68 -0.68 -6.47
CA ILE A 42 -3.22 -0.51 -6.26
C ILE A 42 -2.56 -1.77 -5.72
N LEU A 43 -3.22 -2.51 -4.83
CA LEU A 43 -2.69 -3.77 -4.32
C LEU A 43 -2.50 -4.80 -5.43
N LEU A 44 -3.49 -4.97 -6.30
CA LEU A 44 -3.41 -5.85 -7.47
C LEU A 44 -2.27 -5.41 -8.40
N LEU A 45 -2.20 -4.12 -8.72
CA LEU A 45 -1.21 -3.58 -9.65
C LEU A 45 0.21 -3.67 -9.10
N LEU A 46 0.40 -3.53 -7.79
CA LEU A 46 1.70 -3.68 -7.15
C LEU A 46 2.21 -5.13 -7.26
N PHE A 47 1.35 -6.12 -7.02
CA PHE A 47 1.71 -7.52 -7.24
C PHE A 47 1.94 -7.84 -8.72
N LEU A 48 1.17 -7.25 -9.64
CA LEU A 48 1.44 -7.36 -11.07
C LEU A 48 2.77 -6.76 -11.46
N TYR A 49 3.13 -5.59 -10.90
CA TYR A 49 4.44 -4.99 -11.08
C TYR A 49 5.58 -5.94 -10.67
N LEU A 50 5.43 -6.57 -9.50
CA LEU A 50 6.40 -7.56 -8.99
C LEU A 50 6.56 -8.75 -9.93
N LEU A 51 5.44 -9.30 -10.41
CA LEU A 51 5.41 -10.50 -11.25
C LEU A 51 5.75 -10.24 -12.73
N ASN A 52 5.76 -8.97 -13.16
CA ASN A 52 5.98 -8.61 -14.56
C ASN A 52 7.44 -8.83 -14.97
N ARG A 53 7.69 -9.77 -15.89
CA ARG A 53 9.04 -10.11 -16.37
C ARG A 53 9.63 -9.10 -17.36
N ARG A 54 8.83 -8.20 -17.93
CA ARG A 54 9.32 -7.15 -18.84
C ARG A 54 9.98 -6.01 -18.11
N ILE A 55 9.62 -5.80 -16.84
CA ILE A 55 10.24 -4.81 -15.99
C ILE A 55 11.53 -5.41 -15.45
N ARG A 56 12.66 -4.78 -15.73
CA ARG A 56 14.00 -5.25 -15.35
C ARG A 56 14.13 -5.29 -13.83
N ILE A 57 14.73 -6.35 -13.30
CA ILE A 57 14.96 -6.52 -11.84
C ILE A 57 15.76 -5.34 -11.27
N GLY A 58 16.78 -4.85 -11.99
CA GLY A 58 17.56 -3.68 -11.56
C GLY A 58 16.74 -2.40 -11.42
N ALA A 59 15.60 -2.26 -12.11
CA ALA A 59 14.67 -1.16 -11.92
C ALA A 59 13.67 -1.44 -10.78
N LYS A 60 13.30 -2.70 -10.54
CA LYS A 60 12.37 -3.07 -9.47
C LYS A 60 12.99 -2.90 -8.09
N ILE A 61 14.21 -3.42 -7.89
CA ILE A 61 14.86 -3.45 -6.57
C ILE A 61 14.88 -2.06 -5.90
N PRO A 62 15.43 -0.99 -6.51
CA PRO A 62 15.50 0.31 -5.84
C PRO A 62 14.10 0.89 -5.55
N ARG A 63 13.12 0.66 -6.43
CA ARG A 63 11.75 1.14 -6.22
C ARG A 63 11.03 0.40 -5.09
N LEU A 64 11.25 -0.91 -4.99
CA LEU A 64 10.68 -1.73 -3.92
C LEU A 64 11.34 -1.43 -2.58
N LEU A 65 12.65 -1.17 -2.57
CA LEU A 65 13.34 -0.68 -1.38
C LEU A 65 12.78 0.68 -0.93
N LEU A 66 12.46 1.56 -1.88
CA LEU A 66 11.83 2.82 -1.58
C LEU A 66 10.40 2.64 -1.05
N VAL A 67 9.59 1.74 -1.63
CA VAL A 67 8.28 1.37 -1.09
C VAL A 67 8.41 0.86 0.35
N ALA A 68 9.31 -0.09 0.59
CA ALA A 68 9.54 -0.64 1.93
C ALA A 68 10.04 0.42 2.92
N PHE A 69 10.92 1.32 2.48
CA PHE A 69 11.42 2.42 3.30
C PHE A 69 10.29 3.36 3.74
N PHE A 70 9.42 3.80 2.81
CA PHE A 70 8.27 4.63 3.16
C PHE A 70 7.34 3.89 4.13
N PHE A 71 7.01 2.63 3.82
CA PHE A 71 6.12 1.82 4.62
C PHE A 71 6.63 1.65 6.07
N VAL A 72 7.90 1.37 6.25
CA VAL A 72 8.53 1.32 7.58
C VAL A 72 8.57 2.69 8.24
N SER A 73 8.76 3.76 7.46
CA SER A 73 8.91 5.11 8.01
C SER A 73 7.63 5.68 8.60
N PHE A 74 6.46 5.22 8.15
CA PHE A 74 5.19 5.67 8.72
C PHE A 74 4.97 5.12 10.14
N ALA A 75 5.42 3.90 10.39
CA ALA A 75 5.22 3.24 11.67
C ALA A 75 6.32 3.56 12.72
N ASN A 76 7.45 4.13 12.32
CA ASN A 76 8.62 4.30 13.18
C ASN A 76 8.82 5.74 13.65
N ASN A 77 8.88 5.95 14.98
CA ASN A 77 8.98 7.27 15.60
C ASN A 77 10.23 8.08 15.20
N LYS A 78 11.38 7.43 15.00
CA LYS A 78 12.63 8.12 14.61
C LYS A 78 12.58 8.61 13.16
N LEU A 79 12.02 7.78 12.26
CA LEU A 79 11.84 8.16 10.87
C LEU A 79 10.75 9.22 10.71
N ASP A 80 9.67 9.10 11.45
CA ASP A 80 8.59 10.10 11.51
C ASP A 80 9.15 11.47 11.96
N PHE A 81 9.95 11.50 13.03
CA PHE A 81 10.63 12.70 13.51
C PHE A 81 11.52 13.36 12.45
N ILE A 82 12.27 12.56 11.67
CA ILE A 82 13.12 13.08 10.57
C ILE A 82 12.25 13.66 9.46
N TRP A 83 11.18 12.98 9.05
CA TRP A 83 10.27 13.42 7.99
C TRP A 83 9.55 14.74 8.33
N HIS A 84 9.33 15.01 9.62
CA HIS A 84 8.71 16.24 10.11
C HIS A 84 9.71 17.37 10.44
N GLY A 85 10.94 17.29 9.91
CA GLY A 85 11.96 18.33 10.08
C GLY A 85 12.53 18.38 11.49
N PHE A 86 12.78 17.21 12.08
CA PHE A 86 13.35 17.02 13.42
C PHE A 86 12.44 17.53 14.56
N HIS A 87 11.13 17.36 14.38
CA HIS A 87 10.14 17.53 15.47
C HIS A 87 8.98 16.54 15.28
N PHE A 88 8.15 16.35 16.30
CA PHE A 88 6.94 15.55 16.17
C PHE A 88 5.82 16.38 15.54
N PRO A 89 4.97 15.78 14.72
CA PRO A 89 3.86 16.49 14.07
C PRO A 89 2.81 16.92 15.08
N ASP A 90 2.43 18.18 15.03
CA ASP A 90 1.23 18.72 15.69
C ASP A 90 0.04 18.56 14.75
N GLY A 91 -0.57 17.37 14.75
CA GLY A 91 -1.63 17.00 13.79
C GLY A 91 -1.09 16.63 12.40
N LEU A 92 -1.96 16.08 11.55
CA LEU A 92 -1.62 15.59 10.20
C LEU A 92 -0.36 14.72 10.16
N PRO A 93 -0.40 13.54 10.77
CA PRO A 93 0.73 12.61 10.77
C PRO A 93 1.04 12.11 9.35
N ALA A 94 2.23 11.58 9.17
CA ALA A 94 2.65 10.93 7.93
C ALA A 94 2.42 11.79 6.67
N ARG A 95 2.80 13.08 6.70
CA ARG A 95 2.60 14.02 5.57
C ARG A 95 3.21 13.56 4.26
N GLN A 96 4.26 12.74 4.32
CA GLN A 96 4.94 12.15 3.15
C GLN A 96 4.10 11.09 2.42
N THR A 97 2.89 10.73 2.88
CA THR A 97 2.03 9.75 2.21
C THR A 97 1.70 10.10 0.77
N PHE A 98 1.63 11.39 0.40
CA PHE A 98 1.40 11.77 -0.99
C PHE A 98 2.54 11.34 -1.93
N LEU A 99 3.80 11.36 -1.44
CA LEU A 99 4.95 10.85 -2.20
C LEU A 99 4.87 9.33 -2.38
N PHE A 100 4.46 8.64 -1.32
CA PHE A 100 4.24 7.21 -1.35
C PHE A 100 3.11 6.82 -2.31
N ALA A 101 1.96 7.49 -2.24
CA ALA A 101 0.86 7.30 -3.17
C ALA A 101 1.29 7.54 -4.63
N PHE A 102 2.04 8.62 -4.89
CA PHE A 102 2.59 8.88 -6.22
C PHE A 102 3.52 7.77 -6.70
N LEU A 103 4.41 7.26 -5.83
CA LEU A 103 5.27 6.11 -6.12
C LEU A 103 4.44 4.89 -6.49
N LEU A 104 3.45 4.50 -5.67
CA LEU A 104 2.59 3.36 -5.92
C LEU A 104 1.82 3.48 -7.24
N LEU A 105 1.24 4.65 -7.52
CA LEU A 105 0.54 4.93 -8.77
C LEU A 105 1.48 4.82 -9.99
N THR A 106 2.72 5.27 -9.85
CA THR A 106 3.75 5.14 -10.90
C THR A 106 4.07 3.67 -11.17
N LEU A 107 4.25 2.84 -10.12
CA LEU A 107 4.48 1.40 -10.26
C LEU A 107 3.26 0.70 -10.87
N GLY A 108 2.06 1.06 -10.44
CA GLY A 108 0.80 0.54 -10.98
C GLY A 108 0.64 0.89 -12.47
N TYR A 109 0.92 2.13 -12.86
CA TYR A 109 0.91 2.54 -14.25
C TYR A 109 1.91 1.74 -15.10
N GLU A 110 3.14 1.54 -14.61
CA GLU A 110 4.14 0.75 -15.32
C GLU A 110 3.73 -0.72 -15.47
N ALA A 111 3.07 -1.29 -14.46
CA ALA A 111 2.52 -2.65 -14.54
C ALA A 111 1.45 -2.79 -15.63
N VAL A 112 0.60 -1.78 -15.79
CA VAL A 112 -0.43 -1.75 -16.85
C VAL A 112 0.21 -1.47 -18.21
N ARG A 113 1.11 -0.50 -18.32
CA ARG A 113 1.80 -0.16 -19.57
C ARG A 113 2.55 -1.35 -20.16
N GLU A 114 3.18 -2.14 -19.31
CA GLU A 114 3.90 -3.36 -19.70
C GLU A 114 2.99 -4.61 -19.67
N GLU A 115 1.71 -4.47 -20.03
CA GLU A 115 0.69 -5.52 -19.95
C GLU A 115 1.07 -6.85 -20.59
N ARG A 116 1.83 -6.81 -21.72
CA ARG A 116 2.32 -8.01 -22.40
C ARG A 116 3.23 -8.88 -21.55
N GLY A 117 3.76 -8.35 -20.44
CA GLY A 117 4.51 -9.09 -19.42
C GLY A 117 3.61 -9.85 -18.41
N ASN A 118 2.30 -9.57 -18.42
CA ASN A 118 1.34 -10.14 -17.49
C ASN A 118 0.59 -11.31 -18.15
N SER A 119 0.80 -12.55 -17.70
CA SER A 119 0.03 -13.71 -18.13
C SER A 119 -1.28 -13.84 -17.33
N ILE A 120 -2.28 -14.57 -17.85
CA ILE A 120 -3.53 -14.86 -17.12
C ILE A 120 -3.19 -15.39 -15.71
N PHE A 121 -2.26 -16.34 -15.62
CA PHE A 121 -1.81 -16.89 -14.34
C PHE A 121 -1.22 -15.83 -13.41
N LYS A 122 -0.49 -14.85 -13.93
CA LYS A 122 0.05 -13.75 -13.10
C LYS A 122 -1.04 -12.82 -12.60
N ILE A 123 -2.05 -12.51 -13.42
CA ILE A 123 -3.19 -11.70 -13.00
C ILE A 123 -3.95 -12.41 -11.88
N LEU A 124 -4.24 -13.72 -12.06
CA LEU A 124 -4.90 -14.51 -11.03
C LEU A 124 -4.04 -14.64 -9.76
N PHE A 125 -2.73 -14.85 -9.90
CA PHE A 125 -1.84 -14.96 -8.76
C PHE A 125 -1.69 -13.62 -8.02
N ALA A 126 -1.59 -12.50 -8.75
CA ALA A 126 -1.58 -11.16 -8.16
C ALA A 126 -2.89 -10.84 -7.42
N PHE A 127 -4.03 -11.26 -7.99
CA PHE A 127 -5.33 -11.17 -7.34
C PHE A 127 -5.34 -11.95 -6.03
N LEU A 128 -4.92 -13.23 -6.05
CA LEU A 128 -4.87 -14.06 -4.84
C LEU A 128 -3.95 -13.47 -3.76
N LEU A 129 -2.81 -12.88 -4.16
CA LEU A 129 -1.92 -12.21 -3.20
C LEU A 129 -2.55 -10.95 -2.60
N ALA A 130 -3.28 -10.16 -3.41
CA ALA A 130 -4.00 -8.98 -2.92
C ALA A 130 -5.10 -9.37 -1.93
N GLU A 131 -5.91 -10.39 -2.25
CA GLU A 131 -6.92 -10.92 -1.34
C GLU A 131 -6.31 -11.52 -0.07
N LEU A 132 -5.17 -12.21 -0.19
CA LEU A 132 -4.45 -12.73 0.97
C LEU A 132 -4.05 -11.60 1.94
N VAL A 133 -3.57 -10.46 1.42
CA VAL A 133 -3.26 -9.29 2.26
C VAL A 133 -4.50 -8.83 3.01
N LEU A 134 -5.66 -8.71 2.33
CA LEU A 134 -6.92 -8.33 2.99
C LEU A 134 -7.34 -9.33 4.06
N VAL A 135 -7.23 -10.63 3.79
CA VAL A 135 -7.54 -11.68 4.77
C VAL A 135 -6.60 -11.62 5.97
N LEU A 136 -5.30 -11.39 5.75
CA LEU A 136 -4.34 -11.22 6.85
C LEU A 136 -4.66 -9.97 7.68
N CYS A 137 -4.99 -8.85 7.03
CA CYS A 137 -5.47 -7.66 7.72
C CYS A 137 -6.71 -7.99 8.55
N PHE A 138 -7.74 -8.61 7.94
CA PHE A 138 -8.96 -8.99 8.66
C PHE A 138 -8.70 -9.86 9.90
N ARG A 139 -7.72 -10.77 9.82
CA ARG A 139 -7.44 -11.74 10.89
C ARG A 139 -6.55 -11.20 12.01
N PHE A 140 -5.65 -10.26 11.70
CA PHE A 140 -4.56 -9.89 12.60
C PHE A 140 -4.48 -8.40 12.93
N THR A 141 -5.35 -7.54 12.36
CA THR A 141 -5.41 -6.12 12.71
C THR A 141 -6.50 -5.85 13.73
N ASP A 142 -6.37 -4.74 14.43
CA ASP A 142 -7.46 -4.17 15.20
C ASP A 142 -8.44 -3.48 14.24
N LEU A 143 -9.69 -3.98 14.20
CA LEU A 143 -10.72 -3.54 13.26
C LEU A 143 -11.40 -2.22 13.66
N GLU A 144 -11.00 -1.56 14.76
CA GLU A 144 -11.59 -0.27 15.16
C GLU A 144 -11.52 0.79 14.05
N GLN A 145 -10.50 0.69 13.17
CA GLN A 145 -10.26 1.69 12.11
C GLN A 145 -10.72 1.26 10.72
N VAL A 146 -10.94 -0.04 10.49
CA VAL A 146 -11.34 -0.61 9.20
C VAL A 146 -12.40 -1.67 9.42
N THR A 147 -13.59 -1.46 8.87
CA THR A 147 -14.70 -2.40 9.05
C THR A 147 -14.59 -3.61 8.10
N PRO A 148 -15.21 -4.76 8.48
CA PRO A 148 -15.28 -5.93 7.59
C PRO A 148 -15.94 -5.62 6.25
N GLU A 149 -16.94 -4.72 6.24
CA GLU A 149 -17.64 -4.30 5.01
C GLU A 149 -16.71 -3.53 4.07
N GLN A 150 -15.83 -2.67 4.60
CA GLN A 150 -14.83 -1.94 3.82
C GLN A 150 -13.81 -2.90 3.21
N MET A 151 -13.37 -3.91 3.94
CA MET A 151 -12.48 -4.96 3.43
C MET A 151 -13.14 -5.79 2.34
N LEU A 152 -14.39 -6.23 2.56
CA LEU A 152 -15.16 -6.98 1.57
C LEU A 152 -15.36 -6.17 0.28
N LEU A 153 -15.77 -4.90 0.42
CA LEU A 153 -15.95 -4.01 -0.73
C LEU A 153 -14.64 -3.80 -1.50
N THR A 154 -13.53 -3.65 -0.78
CA THR A 154 -12.19 -3.54 -1.39
C THR A 154 -11.85 -4.80 -2.20
N GLY A 155 -12.06 -5.98 -1.63
CA GLY A 155 -11.83 -7.27 -2.32
C GLY A 155 -12.70 -7.42 -3.57
N LEU A 156 -13.99 -7.07 -3.48
CA LEU A 156 -14.89 -7.09 -4.65
C LEU A 156 -14.43 -6.11 -5.76
N LEU A 157 -13.92 -4.95 -5.41
CA LEU A 157 -13.36 -4.01 -6.37
C LEU A 157 -12.07 -4.56 -6.99
N ILE A 158 -11.18 -5.16 -6.21
CA ILE A 158 -9.97 -5.82 -6.71
C ILE A 158 -10.34 -6.95 -7.69
N LEU A 159 -11.35 -7.76 -7.37
CA LEU A 159 -11.89 -8.78 -8.28
C LEU A 159 -12.38 -8.15 -9.59
N GLY A 160 -13.15 -7.06 -9.51
CA GLY A 160 -13.61 -6.32 -10.68
C GLY A 160 -12.46 -5.86 -11.58
N TYR A 161 -11.40 -5.28 -11.00
CA TYR A 161 -10.20 -4.88 -11.75
C TYR A 161 -9.44 -6.07 -12.34
N ALA A 162 -9.34 -7.18 -11.62
CA ALA A 162 -8.72 -8.40 -12.15
C ALA A 162 -9.49 -8.94 -13.37
N LEU A 163 -10.84 -8.96 -13.31
CA LEU A 163 -11.69 -9.35 -14.43
C LEU A 163 -11.55 -8.40 -15.63
N LEU A 164 -11.49 -7.09 -15.40
CA LEU A 164 -11.25 -6.10 -16.45
C LEU A 164 -9.89 -6.33 -17.14
N LEU A 165 -8.82 -6.59 -16.39
CA LEU A 165 -7.51 -6.90 -16.95
C LEU A 165 -7.51 -8.19 -17.76
N LEU A 166 -8.21 -9.22 -17.30
CA LEU A 166 -8.38 -10.49 -18.02
C LEU A 166 -9.16 -10.31 -19.33
N PHE A 167 -10.21 -9.46 -19.31
CA PHE A 167 -11.01 -9.15 -20.49
C PHE A 167 -10.24 -8.33 -21.52
N TYR A 168 -9.56 -7.26 -21.06
CA TYR A 168 -8.76 -6.39 -21.91
C TYR A 168 -7.65 -7.14 -22.64
N ARG A 169 -7.04 -8.10 -21.96
CA ARG A 169 -5.98 -8.92 -22.54
C ARG A 169 -6.43 -9.85 -23.67
N ARG A 170 -7.72 -10.24 -23.71
CA ARG A 170 -8.26 -11.11 -24.76
C ARG A 170 -8.46 -10.41 -26.11
N LYS A 171 -8.34 -9.09 -26.14
CA LYS A 171 -8.34 -8.27 -27.36
C LYS A 171 -6.93 -8.01 -27.84
#